data_6278b3a0c54cf21d7a450712ec8de9ca
#
_entry.id   6278b3a0c54cf21d7a450712ec8de9ca
#
_cell.length_a   1.000
_cell.length_b   1.000
_cell.length_c   1.000
_cell.angle_alpha   90.00
_cell.angle_beta   90.00
_cell.angle_gamma   90.00
#
_symmetry.space_group_name_H-M   'P 1'
#
loop_
_entity.id
_entity.type
_entity.pdbx_description
1 polymer ?
#
loop_
_entity_poly.entity_id
_entity_poly.type
_entity_poly.pdbx_seq_one_letter_code
_entity_poly.pdbx_strand_id
1 'polypeptide(L)'
;LPLIALQYHEVKINLVTAGTAVTEESLLVNYLYLDTDERRRFAQVSHEYLIEQVQHTTGTTQSVDLTFNHPVKELVWTGDVAAATGIRTAINSGNFKLVLNGHDRFAERALAYFTQTQVWQHHTGTPVLSTSTEAALTAATVGKGSAVDVAVYSFALKPEEHQPSGTCNFSRIDNAQLKTTGSAQDLNIYAVNYNVLRVMSGMGGLAYSN
;
A
#
# COMPACT_ATOMS: atom_id res chain seq x y z
N LEU A 1 -0.38 -19.91 -5.03
CA LEU A 1 -1.80 -20.19 -5.27
C LEU A 1 -1.99 -21.70 -5.54
N PRO A 2 -2.99 -22.36 -4.92
CA PRO A 2 -3.29 -23.76 -5.14
C PRO A 2 -4.14 -23.95 -6.42
N LEU A 3 -3.49 -23.86 -7.59
CA LEU A 3 -4.18 -23.92 -8.88
C LEU A 3 -5.01 -25.21 -9.04
N ILE A 4 -4.57 -26.30 -8.46
CA ILE A 4 -5.29 -27.59 -8.52
C ILE A 4 -6.62 -27.55 -7.76
N ALA A 5 -6.75 -26.68 -6.75
CA ALA A 5 -7.99 -26.48 -6.01
C ALA A 5 -8.94 -25.46 -6.68
N LEU A 6 -8.45 -24.70 -7.64
CA LEU A 6 -9.22 -23.68 -8.37
C LEU A 6 -9.80 -24.30 -9.68
N GLN A 7 -10.70 -25.25 -9.56
CA GLN A 7 -11.25 -25.98 -10.71
C GLN A 7 -12.20 -25.14 -11.57
N TYR A 8 -12.89 -24.19 -10.97
CA TYR A 8 -13.91 -23.36 -11.62
C TYR A 8 -13.50 -21.89 -11.79
N HIS A 9 -12.29 -21.53 -11.40
CA HIS A 9 -11.77 -20.19 -11.54
C HIS A 9 -10.45 -20.16 -12.31
N GLU A 10 -10.36 -19.23 -13.26
CA GLU A 10 -9.09 -18.92 -13.92
C GLU A 10 -8.32 -17.85 -13.14
N VAL A 11 -7.01 -18.02 -13.07
CA VAL A 11 -6.12 -16.99 -12.59
C VAL A 11 -5.71 -16.09 -13.75
N LYS A 12 -6.08 -14.81 -13.69
CA LYS A 12 -5.75 -13.81 -14.71
C LYS A 12 -4.89 -12.72 -14.09
N ILE A 13 -3.84 -12.36 -14.79
CA ILE A 13 -3.00 -11.22 -14.43
C ILE A 13 -3.22 -10.17 -15.49
N ASN A 14 -3.78 -9.03 -15.09
CA ASN A 14 -4.00 -7.90 -15.97
C ASN A 14 -2.84 -6.92 -15.80
N LEU A 15 -2.07 -6.73 -16.87
CA LEU A 15 -1.02 -5.72 -16.93
C LEU A 15 -1.55 -4.52 -17.69
N VAL A 16 -1.54 -3.37 -17.04
CA VAL A 16 -1.91 -2.10 -17.65
C VAL A 16 -0.65 -1.26 -17.83
N THR A 17 -0.29 -1.01 -19.08
CA THR A 17 0.84 -0.15 -19.43
C THR A 17 0.31 1.19 -19.92
N ALA A 18 0.85 2.28 -19.39
CA ALA A 18 0.53 3.63 -19.84
C ALA A 18 1.61 4.09 -20.83
N GLY A 19 1.25 4.39 -22.08
CA GLY A 19 2.15 5.00 -23.06
C GLY A 19 2.48 4.11 -24.24
N THR A 20 3.72 4.16 -24.69
CA THR A 20 4.22 3.52 -25.92
C THR A 20 3.99 2.00 -25.89
N ALA A 21 3.55 1.44 -27.00
CA ALA A 21 3.35 -0.01 -27.12
C ALA A 21 4.60 -0.78 -26.69
N VAL A 22 4.44 -1.61 -25.68
CA VAL A 22 5.48 -2.54 -25.25
C VAL A 22 5.47 -3.68 -26.26
N THR A 23 6.61 -3.89 -26.92
CA THR A 23 6.72 -4.87 -28.01
C THR A 23 6.85 -6.31 -27.53
N GLU A 24 7.33 -6.51 -26.30
CA GLU A 24 7.45 -7.84 -25.69
C GLU A 24 7.12 -7.76 -24.20
N GLU A 25 6.17 -8.56 -23.76
CA GLU A 25 5.82 -8.75 -22.35
C GLU A 25 5.96 -10.24 -22.02
N SER A 26 6.65 -10.55 -20.94
CA SER A 26 6.77 -11.92 -20.44
C SER A 26 6.51 -12.01 -18.96
N LEU A 27 5.77 -13.01 -18.54
CA LEU A 27 5.53 -13.35 -17.15
C LEU A 27 6.33 -14.60 -16.78
N LEU A 28 7.28 -14.44 -15.87
CA LEU A 28 8.03 -15.57 -15.32
C LEU A 28 7.30 -16.12 -14.09
N VAL A 29 7.01 -17.41 -14.10
CA VAL A 29 6.27 -18.08 -13.03
C VAL A 29 7.01 -19.32 -12.58
N ASN A 30 7.13 -19.51 -11.27
CA ASN A 30 7.67 -20.71 -10.66
C ASN A 30 6.51 -21.67 -10.32
N TYR A 31 6.53 -22.87 -10.93
CA TYR A 31 5.57 -23.92 -10.61
C TYR A 31 6.15 -24.88 -9.59
N LEU A 32 5.36 -25.19 -8.56
CA LEU A 32 5.65 -26.24 -7.62
C LEU A 32 4.86 -27.49 -8.02
N TYR A 33 5.56 -28.54 -8.41
CA TYR A 33 4.95 -29.82 -8.79
C TYR A 33 4.78 -30.68 -7.55
N LEU A 34 3.57 -31.19 -7.36
CA LEU A 34 3.18 -32.02 -6.23
C LEU A 34 3.06 -33.48 -6.67
N ASP A 35 3.33 -34.40 -5.76
CA ASP A 35 3.05 -35.83 -5.96
C ASP A 35 1.55 -36.10 -6.00
N THR A 36 1.16 -37.30 -6.49
CA THR A 36 -0.23 -37.68 -6.74
C THR A 36 -1.10 -37.58 -5.48
N ASP A 37 -0.60 -38.03 -4.35
CA ASP A 37 -1.33 -37.98 -3.08
C ASP A 37 -1.48 -36.57 -2.53
N GLU A 38 -0.46 -35.74 -2.66
CA GLU A 38 -0.52 -34.33 -2.31
C GLU A 38 -1.49 -33.57 -3.22
N ARG A 39 -1.46 -33.82 -4.52
CA ARG A 39 -2.40 -33.22 -5.48
C ARG A 39 -3.84 -33.53 -5.12
N ARG A 40 -4.14 -34.78 -4.76
CA ARG A 40 -5.47 -35.19 -4.32
C ARG A 40 -5.90 -34.47 -3.06
N ARG A 41 -4.99 -34.36 -2.08
CA ARG A 41 -5.25 -33.65 -0.84
C ARG A 41 -5.52 -32.15 -1.10
N PHE A 42 -4.70 -31.48 -1.91
CA PHE A 42 -4.89 -30.08 -2.25
C PHE A 42 -6.20 -29.81 -2.99
N ALA A 43 -6.66 -30.75 -3.83
CA ALA A 43 -7.92 -30.62 -4.54
C ALA A 43 -9.16 -30.80 -3.64
N GLN A 44 -9.05 -31.52 -2.53
CA GLN A 44 -10.18 -31.89 -1.68
C GLN A 44 -10.33 -31.01 -0.43
N VAL A 45 -9.24 -30.46 0.09
CA VAL A 45 -9.23 -29.67 1.32
C VAL A 45 -9.52 -28.20 1.01
N SER A 46 -10.23 -27.53 1.90
CA SER A 46 -10.36 -26.08 1.85
C SER A 46 -9.06 -25.40 2.26
N HIS A 47 -8.71 -24.34 1.57
CA HIS A 47 -7.51 -23.55 1.82
C HIS A 47 -7.89 -22.13 2.22
N GLU A 48 -7.20 -21.59 3.21
CA GLU A 48 -7.31 -20.20 3.62
C GLU A 48 -5.91 -19.60 3.66
N TYR A 49 -5.74 -18.49 2.96
CA TYR A 49 -4.48 -17.77 2.89
C TYR A 49 -4.68 -16.35 3.37
N LEU A 50 -3.85 -15.93 4.33
CA LEU A 50 -3.74 -14.52 4.67
C LEU A 50 -3.08 -13.81 3.50
N ILE A 51 -3.75 -12.81 2.96
CA ILE A 51 -3.26 -12.01 1.84
C ILE A 51 -3.18 -10.54 2.22
N GLU A 52 -2.36 -9.81 1.50
CA GLU A 52 -2.28 -8.37 1.59
C GLU A 52 -2.97 -7.74 0.39
N GLN A 53 -3.65 -6.64 0.63
CA GLN A 53 -4.29 -5.83 -0.40
C GLN A 53 -3.87 -4.38 -0.22
N VAL A 54 -3.94 -3.62 -1.29
CA VAL A 54 -3.69 -2.18 -1.28
C VAL A 54 -4.96 -1.47 -1.69
N GLN A 55 -5.41 -0.53 -0.86
CA GLN A 55 -6.48 0.41 -1.17
C GLN A 55 -5.87 1.77 -1.44
N HIS A 56 -6.50 2.56 -2.30
CA HIS A 56 -5.98 3.85 -2.72
C HIS A 56 -7.09 4.90 -2.68
N THR A 57 -6.76 6.09 -2.21
CA THR A 57 -7.59 7.29 -2.30
C THR A 57 -6.72 8.49 -2.64
N THR A 58 -7.34 9.50 -3.20
CA THR A 58 -6.68 10.77 -3.51
C THR A 58 -7.32 11.91 -2.72
N GLY A 59 -6.57 12.94 -2.44
CA GLY A 59 -7.07 14.13 -1.78
C GLY A 59 -6.34 15.38 -2.22
N THR A 60 -7.09 16.46 -2.39
CA THR A 60 -6.60 17.76 -2.85
C THR A 60 -6.81 18.86 -1.79
N THR A 61 -7.23 18.48 -0.60
CA THR A 61 -7.61 19.39 0.49
C THR A 61 -6.74 19.20 1.73
N GLN A 62 -6.82 20.13 2.68
CA GLN A 62 -6.14 20.01 3.96
C GLN A 62 -6.66 18.88 4.85
N SER A 63 -7.84 18.34 4.56
CA SER A 63 -8.43 17.22 5.27
C SER A 63 -8.93 16.21 4.26
N VAL A 64 -8.27 15.07 4.16
CA VAL A 64 -8.61 13.99 3.23
C VAL A 64 -9.31 12.88 3.99
N ASP A 65 -10.52 12.53 3.56
CA ASP A 65 -11.27 11.42 4.13
C ASP A 65 -10.68 10.09 3.63
N LEU A 66 -10.44 9.19 4.58
CA LEU A 66 -9.88 7.87 4.32
C LEU A 66 -11.02 6.84 4.36
N THR A 67 -11.54 6.50 3.19
CA THR A 67 -12.65 5.54 3.03
C THR A 67 -12.14 4.10 2.88
N PHE A 68 -11.19 3.70 3.72
CA PHE A 68 -10.60 2.38 3.70
C PHE A 68 -11.40 1.39 4.53
N ASN A 69 -11.25 0.11 4.19
CA ASN A 69 -11.85 -1.02 4.90
C ASN A 69 -10.77 -1.98 5.38
N HIS A 70 -11.17 -3.00 6.14
CA HIS A 70 -10.32 -4.08 6.63
C HIS A 70 -9.24 -3.67 7.64
N PRO A 71 -8.52 -4.64 8.21
CA PRO A 71 -7.40 -4.38 9.11
C PRO A 71 -6.20 -3.81 8.34
N VAL A 72 -5.97 -2.51 8.47
CA VAL A 72 -4.85 -1.81 7.84
C VAL A 72 -3.60 -1.93 8.70
N LYS A 73 -2.49 -2.36 8.10
CA LYS A 73 -1.20 -2.47 8.78
C LYS A 73 -0.37 -1.18 8.67
N GLU A 74 -0.51 -0.45 7.58
CA GLU A 74 0.19 0.82 7.36
C GLU A 74 -0.55 1.72 6.38
N LEU A 75 -0.31 3.01 6.52
CA LEU A 75 -0.67 4.04 5.55
C LEU A 75 0.59 4.59 4.91
N VAL A 76 0.56 4.70 3.60
CA VAL A 76 1.65 5.29 2.81
C VAL A 76 1.06 6.42 1.97
N TRP A 77 1.68 7.60 1.98
CA TRP A 77 1.20 8.67 1.12
C TRP A 77 2.33 9.41 0.44
N THR A 78 2.02 9.99 -0.69
CA THR A 78 2.97 10.69 -1.55
C THR A 78 2.25 11.82 -2.29
N GLY A 79 3.00 12.79 -2.77
CA GLY A 79 2.46 13.81 -3.66
C GLY A 79 1.96 13.22 -4.98
N ASP A 80 1.04 13.91 -5.62
CA ASP A 80 0.50 13.48 -6.91
C ASP A 80 1.50 13.72 -8.05
N VAL A 81 1.25 13.07 -9.17
CA VAL A 81 2.04 13.27 -10.41
C VAL A 81 1.47 14.45 -11.16
N ALA A 82 2.27 15.49 -11.36
CA ALA A 82 1.86 16.64 -12.16
C ALA A 82 1.56 16.20 -13.60
N ALA A 83 0.31 16.36 -14.02
CA ALA A 83 -0.16 15.91 -15.33
C ALA A 83 0.65 16.52 -16.53
N ALA A 84 1.16 17.73 -16.37
CA ALA A 84 1.91 18.43 -17.42
C ALA A 84 3.34 17.90 -17.61
N THR A 85 3.96 17.36 -16.58
CA THR A 85 5.39 16.98 -16.58
C THR A 85 5.62 15.48 -16.36
N GLY A 86 4.59 14.75 -15.91
CA GLY A 86 4.75 13.35 -15.50
C GLY A 86 5.66 13.17 -14.27
N ILE A 87 6.03 14.27 -13.61
CA ILE A 87 6.91 14.28 -12.45
C ILE A 87 6.06 14.31 -11.20
N ARG A 88 6.41 13.50 -10.21
CA ARG A 88 5.75 13.49 -8.92
C ARG A 88 6.00 14.81 -8.19
N THR A 89 4.96 15.43 -7.69
CA THR A 89 5.08 16.60 -6.82
C THR A 89 5.59 16.17 -5.45
N ALA A 90 6.59 16.89 -4.94
CA ALA A 90 7.02 16.65 -3.56
C ALA A 90 5.88 16.96 -2.58
N ILE A 91 5.82 16.20 -1.49
CA ILE A 91 4.96 16.58 -0.37
C ILE A 91 5.53 17.87 0.19
N ASN A 92 4.73 18.95 0.19
CA ASN A 92 5.18 20.21 0.77
C ASN A 92 5.46 20.05 2.28
N SER A 93 6.43 20.78 2.77
CA SER A 93 6.73 20.84 4.21
C SER A 93 5.47 21.27 4.97
N GLY A 94 4.91 20.37 5.73
CA GLY A 94 3.72 20.58 6.54
C GLY A 94 3.73 19.61 7.70
N ASN A 95 2.84 19.87 8.64
CA ASN A 95 2.61 18.88 9.67
C ASN A 95 1.37 18.06 9.31
N PHE A 96 1.40 16.83 9.73
CA PHE A 96 0.31 15.88 9.50
C PHE A 96 -0.20 15.31 10.82
N LYS A 97 -1.49 15.04 10.85
CA LYS A 97 -2.13 14.26 11.90
C LYS A 97 -3.20 13.33 11.35
N LEU A 98 -3.37 12.21 12.00
CA LEU A 98 -4.43 11.25 11.71
C LEU A 98 -5.54 11.39 12.74
N VAL A 99 -6.75 11.58 12.28
CA VAL A 99 -7.96 11.67 13.11
C VAL A 99 -8.82 10.45 12.85
N LEU A 100 -9.18 9.74 13.91
CA LEU A 100 -10.02 8.55 13.86
C LEU A 100 -11.23 8.75 14.76
N ASN A 101 -12.45 8.69 14.19
CA ASN A 101 -13.71 8.94 14.91
C ASN A 101 -13.71 10.26 15.72
N GLY A 102 -13.11 11.31 15.13
CA GLY A 102 -13.02 12.63 15.75
C GLY A 102 -11.91 12.80 16.79
N HIS A 103 -11.14 11.76 17.08
CA HIS A 103 -10.03 11.81 18.02
C HIS A 103 -8.68 11.78 17.29
N ASP A 104 -7.76 12.65 17.68
CA ASP A 104 -6.40 12.65 17.16
C ASP A 104 -5.69 11.36 17.58
N ARG A 105 -5.27 10.54 16.60
CA ARG A 105 -4.51 9.31 16.85
C ARG A 105 -3.14 9.60 17.45
N PHE A 106 -2.54 10.71 17.03
CA PHE A 106 -1.28 11.27 17.53
C PHE A 106 -1.29 12.79 17.37
N ALA A 107 -0.49 13.47 18.17
CA ALA A 107 -0.29 14.91 18.04
C ALA A 107 0.30 15.22 16.66
N GLU A 108 -0.01 16.39 16.14
CA GLU A 108 0.50 16.87 14.88
C GLU A 108 2.04 16.76 14.81
N ARG A 109 2.55 16.17 13.72
CA ARG A 109 3.96 15.90 13.50
C ARG A 109 4.43 16.43 12.16
N ALA A 110 5.68 16.92 12.13
CA ALA A 110 6.31 17.35 10.89
C ALA A 110 6.51 16.18 9.91
N LEU A 111 6.54 16.47 8.62
CA LEU A 111 6.74 15.49 7.56
C LEU A 111 7.95 14.57 7.80
N ALA A 112 9.05 15.11 8.32
CA ALA A 112 10.26 14.32 8.64
C ALA A 112 10.01 13.16 9.61
N TYR A 113 9.00 13.25 10.47
CA TYR A 113 8.62 12.15 11.33
C TYR A 113 8.12 10.93 10.50
N PHE A 114 7.37 11.18 9.45
CA PHE A 114 6.77 10.13 8.62
C PHE A 114 7.73 9.59 7.55
N THR A 115 8.65 10.43 7.06
CA THR A 115 9.59 10.05 6.00
C THR A 115 10.89 9.46 6.55
N GLN A 116 11.24 9.73 7.79
CA GLN A 116 12.51 9.32 8.39
C GLN A 116 12.29 8.44 9.63
N THR A 117 11.62 8.95 10.67
CA THR A 117 11.51 8.24 11.95
C THR A 117 10.65 6.99 11.81
N GLN A 118 9.48 7.07 11.17
CA GLN A 118 8.60 5.92 10.96
C GLN A 118 9.26 4.86 10.07
N VAL A 119 9.95 5.28 9.02
CA VAL A 119 10.69 4.36 8.14
C VAL A 119 11.79 3.66 8.92
N TRP A 120 12.59 4.39 9.68
CA TRP A 120 13.67 3.81 10.49
C TRP A 120 13.15 2.84 11.56
N GLN A 121 12.00 3.12 12.16
CA GLN A 121 11.43 2.29 13.24
C GLN A 121 10.77 1.00 12.73
N HIS A 122 10.17 1.04 11.55
CA HIS A 122 9.26 -0.01 11.10
C HIS A 122 9.68 -0.71 9.82
N HIS A 123 10.55 -0.10 9.02
CA HIS A 123 11.00 -0.64 7.74
C HIS A 123 12.47 -1.02 7.75
N THR A 124 12.81 -1.99 6.89
CA THR A 124 14.21 -2.36 6.63
C THR A 124 14.81 -1.38 5.63
N GLY A 125 15.99 -0.91 5.89
CA GLY A 125 16.67 0.07 5.06
C GLY A 125 16.92 1.39 5.78
N THR A 126 17.78 2.19 5.21
CA THR A 126 18.09 3.53 5.73
C THR A 126 17.26 4.57 5.00
N PRO A 127 16.56 5.45 5.73
CA PRO A 127 15.94 6.60 5.09
C PRO A 127 17.04 7.42 4.41
N VAL A 128 16.85 7.70 3.13
CA VAL A 128 17.78 8.55 2.39
C VAL A 128 17.57 9.99 2.87
N LEU A 129 18.54 10.52 3.58
CA LEU A 129 18.56 11.93 3.94
C LEU A 129 18.86 12.73 2.66
N SER A 130 17.85 13.30 2.04
CA SER A 130 18.08 14.31 1.01
C SER A 130 18.63 15.56 1.67
N THR A 131 19.88 15.87 1.43
CA THR A 131 20.51 17.15 1.84
C THR A 131 20.25 18.25 0.81
N SER A 132 19.54 17.95 -0.28
CA SER A 132 19.24 18.94 -1.31
C SER A 132 18.06 19.82 -0.86
N THR A 133 18.33 21.08 -0.71
CA THR A 133 17.30 22.14 -0.70
C THR A 133 16.45 22.01 -1.97
N GLU A 134 15.16 22.30 -1.88
CA GLU A 134 14.15 22.17 -2.96
C GLU A 134 14.60 22.69 -4.35
N ALA A 135 15.59 23.56 -4.41
CA ALA A 135 16.13 24.14 -5.66
C ALA A 135 17.01 23.18 -6.47
N ALA A 136 17.39 22.00 -5.96
CA ALA A 136 18.33 21.09 -6.62
C ALA A 136 17.66 19.84 -7.25
N LEU A 137 16.35 19.73 -7.25
CA LEU A 137 15.60 18.70 -7.96
C LEU A 137 15.49 19.07 -9.45
N THR A 138 16.65 19.24 -10.11
CA THR A 138 16.69 19.37 -11.57
C THR A 138 16.38 18.01 -12.20
N ALA A 139 15.91 18.02 -13.45
CA ALA A 139 15.53 16.84 -14.24
C ALA A 139 16.58 15.70 -14.28
N ALA A 140 17.82 15.98 -13.88
CA ALA A 140 18.92 15.00 -13.80
C ALA A 140 18.84 14.08 -12.54
N THR A 141 18.06 14.46 -11.52
CA THR A 141 17.83 13.67 -10.31
C THR A 141 16.49 12.93 -10.31
N VAL A 142 15.69 13.14 -11.35
CA VAL A 142 14.43 12.41 -11.59
C VAL A 142 14.76 10.95 -11.91
N GLY A 143 14.38 10.06 -11.04
CA GLY A 143 14.65 8.61 -11.15
C GLY A 143 15.46 8.03 -9.98
N LYS A 144 16.07 8.86 -9.16
CA LYS A 144 16.55 8.46 -7.83
C LYS A 144 15.52 8.95 -6.82
N GLY A 145 14.53 8.11 -6.54
CA GLY A 145 13.46 8.44 -5.60
C GLY A 145 14.03 9.13 -4.36
N SER A 146 13.67 10.38 -4.17
CA SER A 146 14.01 11.08 -2.95
C SER A 146 13.15 10.47 -1.84
N ALA A 147 13.75 9.99 -0.78
CA ALA A 147 13.03 9.46 0.38
C ALA A 147 12.14 10.49 1.07
N VAL A 148 12.22 11.74 0.65
CA VAL A 148 11.37 12.85 1.13
C VAL A 148 9.96 12.79 0.53
N ASP A 149 9.77 12.05 -0.55
CA ASP A 149 8.52 12.04 -1.30
C ASP A 149 7.53 10.96 -0.86
N VAL A 150 7.92 10.07 0.04
CA VAL A 150 7.06 9.00 0.54
C VAL A 150 7.01 9.04 2.05
N ALA A 151 5.83 9.31 2.58
CA ALA A 151 5.55 9.32 4.00
C ALA A 151 4.83 8.04 4.41
N VAL A 152 5.16 7.50 5.56
CA VAL A 152 4.62 6.25 6.08
C VAL A 152 4.14 6.42 7.51
N TYR A 153 3.04 5.79 7.85
CA TYR A 153 2.59 5.61 9.22
C TYR A 153 2.17 4.15 9.46
N SER A 154 2.89 3.47 10.32
CA SER A 154 2.64 2.07 10.61
C SER A 154 1.79 1.88 11.87
N PHE A 155 0.74 1.04 11.78
CA PHE A 155 0.00 0.49 12.91
C PHE A 155 0.61 -0.82 13.40
N ALA A 156 1.44 -1.46 12.56
CA ALA A 156 2.16 -2.69 12.86
C ALA A 156 3.54 -2.38 13.43
N LEU A 157 4.09 -3.30 14.19
CA LEU A 157 5.48 -3.20 14.64
C LEU A 157 6.46 -3.48 13.49
N LYS A 158 6.11 -4.45 12.64
CA LYS A 158 6.91 -4.89 11.50
C LYS A 158 6.01 -5.07 10.28
N PRO A 159 5.70 -3.98 9.55
CA PRO A 159 4.76 -4.04 8.43
C PRO A 159 5.29 -4.81 7.22
N GLU A 160 6.62 -5.00 7.10
CA GLU A 160 7.22 -5.73 5.99
C GLU A 160 7.13 -7.25 6.15
N GLU A 161 6.95 -7.75 7.38
CA GLU A 161 6.79 -9.19 7.62
C GLU A 161 5.37 -9.64 7.27
N HIS A 162 5.25 -10.83 6.67
CA HIS A 162 3.95 -11.42 6.37
C HIS A 162 3.16 -11.78 7.63
N GLN A 163 3.86 -12.14 8.72
CA GLN A 163 3.23 -12.39 10.01
C GLN A 163 2.65 -11.11 10.59
N PRO A 164 1.34 -11.04 10.86
CA PRO A 164 0.73 -9.86 11.44
C PRO A 164 1.34 -9.46 12.78
N SER A 165 1.72 -8.19 12.90
CA SER A 165 2.32 -7.62 14.13
C SER A 165 1.56 -6.42 14.68
N GLY A 166 0.39 -6.14 14.14
CA GLY A 166 -0.52 -5.07 14.56
C GLY A 166 -1.30 -4.52 13.37
N THR A 167 -2.52 -4.08 13.63
CA THR A 167 -3.39 -3.47 12.63
C THR A 167 -4.36 -2.49 13.26
N CYS A 168 -4.88 -1.58 12.45
CA CYS A 168 -6.04 -0.76 12.77
C CYS A 168 -7.20 -1.18 11.88
N ASN A 169 -8.30 -1.64 12.44
CA ASN A 169 -9.44 -2.10 11.66
C ASN A 169 -10.31 -0.90 11.21
N PHE A 170 -10.11 -0.49 9.97
CA PHE A 170 -10.84 0.63 9.36
C PHE A 170 -12.32 0.33 9.11
N SER A 171 -12.72 -0.94 9.01
CA SER A 171 -14.15 -1.29 8.92
C SER A 171 -14.96 -0.95 10.19
N ARG A 172 -14.29 -0.65 11.30
CA ARG A 172 -14.92 -0.23 12.58
C ARG A 172 -14.76 1.25 12.87
N ILE A 173 -14.22 2.01 11.91
CA ILE A 173 -13.99 3.45 12.04
C ILE A 173 -14.94 4.14 11.07
N ASP A 174 -15.88 4.90 11.63
CA ASP A 174 -16.88 5.60 10.81
C ASP A 174 -16.29 6.83 10.09
N ASN A 175 -15.30 7.46 10.70
CA ASN A 175 -14.66 8.65 10.16
C ASN A 175 -13.15 8.59 10.41
N ALA A 176 -12.38 8.47 9.33
CA ALA A 176 -10.92 8.54 9.35
C ALA A 176 -10.46 9.66 8.42
N GLN A 177 -9.60 10.55 8.91
CA GLN A 177 -9.11 11.71 8.15
C GLN A 177 -7.62 11.88 8.32
N LEU A 178 -6.92 12.06 7.21
CA LEU A 178 -5.55 12.59 7.22
C LEU A 178 -5.62 14.09 7.06
N LYS A 179 -5.15 14.83 8.06
CA LYS A 179 -5.15 16.30 8.07
C LYS A 179 -3.73 16.84 7.95
N THR A 180 -3.57 17.87 7.13
CA THR A 180 -2.33 18.63 7.02
C THR A 180 -2.56 20.06 7.48
N THR A 181 -1.58 20.63 8.14
CA THR A 181 -1.54 22.07 8.44
C THR A 181 -0.60 22.75 7.45
N GLY A 182 -1.05 23.81 6.86
CA GLY A 182 -0.36 24.51 5.77
C GLY A 182 -1.23 24.59 4.52
N SER A 183 -0.61 24.59 3.36
CA SER A 183 -1.33 24.60 2.08
C SER A 183 -1.99 23.27 1.82
N ALA A 184 -3.13 23.28 1.13
CA ALA A 184 -3.72 22.06 0.56
C ALA A 184 -2.71 21.40 -0.39
N GLN A 185 -2.70 20.09 -0.42
CA GLN A 185 -1.76 19.28 -1.21
C GLN A 185 -2.51 18.23 -1.97
N ASP A 186 -2.05 17.94 -3.17
CA ASP A 186 -2.54 16.82 -3.95
C ASP A 186 -1.79 15.56 -3.49
N LEU A 187 -2.51 14.68 -2.79
CA LEU A 187 -1.96 13.49 -2.18
C LEU A 187 -2.55 12.22 -2.79
N ASN A 188 -1.70 11.24 -3.03
CA ASN A 188 -2.07 9.85 -3.22
C ASN A 188 -1.83 9.10 -1.92
N ILE A 189 -2.88 8.51 -1.35
CA ILE A 189 -2.83 7.83 -0.07
C ILE A 189 -3.18 6.36 -0.29
N TYR A 190 -2.31 5.49 0.17
CA TYR A 190 -2.43 4.04 0.07
C TYR A 190 -2.57 3.44 1.46
N ALA A 191 -3.46 2.48 1.60
CA ALA A 191 -3.57 1.65 2.80
C ALA A 191 -3.25 0.21 2.46
N VAL A 192 -2.26 -0.37 3.13
CA VAL A 192 -1.95 -1.78 3.02
C VAL A 192 -2.70 -2.52 4.12
N ASN A 193 -3.59 -3.41 3.74
CA ASN A 193 -4.46 -4.14 4.66
C ASN A 193 -4.37 -5.65 4.47
N TYR A 194 -4.82 -6.39 5.46
CA TYR A 194 -4.98 -7.83 5.37
C TYR A 194 -6.38 -8.22 4.90
N ASN A 195 -6.44 -9.31 4.18
CA ASN A 195 -7.67 -10.03 3.86
C ASN A 195 -7.39 -11.54 3.86
N VAL A 196 -8.40 -12.35 3.71
CA VAL A 196 -8.28 -13.81 3.62
C VAL A 196 -8.79 -14.28 2.28
N LEU A 197 -7.93 -14.94 1.51
CA LEU A 197 -8.32 -15.68 0.32
C LEU A 197 -8.72 -17.10 0.73
N ARG A 198 -9.97 -17.43 0.49
CA ARG A 198 -10.50 -18.77 0.73
C ARG A 198 -10.69 -19.50 -0.59
N VAL A 199 -10.16 -20.73 -0.66
CA VAL A 199 -10.36 -21.62 -1.80
C VAL A 199 -11.08 -22.86 -1.29
N MET A 200 -12.31 -23.07 -1.74
CA MET A 200 -13.17 -24.14 -1.26
C MET A 200 -14.08 -24.65 -2.39
N SER A 201 -14.25 -25.96 -2.50
CA SER A 201 -15.13 -26.59 -3.50
C SER A 201 -14.85 -26.16 -4.94
N GLY A 202 -13.58 -25.98 -5.30
CA GLY A 202 -13.16 -25.59 -6.64
C GLY A 202 -13.23 -24.09 -6.93
N MET A 203 -13.68 -23.28 -5.97
CA MET A 203 -13.86 -21.83 -6.11
C MET A 203 -12.97 -21.07 -5.16
N GLY A 204 -12.41 -19.96 -5.64
CA GLY A 204 -11.67 -18.98 -4.84
C GLY A 204 -12.48 -17.71 -4.61
N GLY A 205 -12.40 -17.16 -3.41
CA GLY A 205 -13.06 -15.91 -3.06
C GLY A 205 -12.42 -15.22 -1.87
N LEU A 206 -12.69 -13.95 -1.70
CA LEU A 206 -12.29 -13.20 -0.52
C LEU A 206 -13.27 -13.49 0.61
N ALA A 207 -12.75 -13.70 1.83
CA ALA A 207 -13.60 -13.89 3.00
C ALA A 207 -14.32 -12.60 3.39
N TYR A 208 -13.68 -11.46 3.14
CA TYR A 208 -14.25 -10.13 3.36
C TYR A 208 -14.28 -9.39 2.02
N SER A 209 -15.49 -9.09 1.54
CA SER A 209 -15.67 -8.24 0.35
C SER A 209 -15.62 -6.76 0.72
N ASN A 210 -15.17 -5.95 -0.21
CA ASN A 210 -15.24 -4.48 -0.09
C ASN A 210 -16.66 -3.99 -0.34
#